data_9fea66a0fdc0db49c27dd4a725efb51c
#
_entry.id   9fea66a0fdc0db49c27dd4a725efb51c
#
_cell.length_a   1.000
_cell.length_b   1.000
_cell.length_c   1.000
_cell.angle_alpha   90.00
_cell.angle_beta   90.00
_cell.angle_gamma   90.00
#
_symmetry.space_group_name_H-M   'P 1'
#
loop_
_entity.id
_entity.type
_entity.pdbx_description
1 polymer ?
#
loop_
_entity_poly.entity_id
_entity_poly.type
_entity_poly.pdbx_seq_one_letter_code
_entity_poly.pdbx_strand_id
1 'polypeptide(L)'
;MNWGKINDFLNKKKGSESKELSTVKPLNNTNPSIPEKGNVITKQNPQIDPIEEKYPFPDFKPIENLVGNWKKIPNSAFPRQVTVKVKAKYIFAGGAGSSTIPAGRKTTALSFSGDHLIIAPSAQSKIRGQILIDDTDYKEILGSEYVKYKNRKRKEVMTQRQRARLIAAAEEKNFNTQSIPSQSVTIATASKLPKARIAEYENRIGKIPKRGNDGRVRLMVSSLMGGEVSEIKLNEISHWGPIRYEIVDGQPYWTGTVTYNTTSLFGTFPTEAMALMRNDKVIDWLYTGSLEEVP
;
A
#
# COMPACT_ATOMS: atom_id res chain seq x y z
N MET A 1 20.00 -8.64 -18.38
CA MET A 1 19.12 -8.19 -19.49
C MET A 1 18.90 -6.68 -19.40
N ASN A 2 19.02 -6.01 -20.52
CA ASN A 2 19.32 -4.59 -20.67
C ASN A 2 18.08 -3.70 -20.51
N TRP A 3 18.04 -2.88 -19.47
CA TRP A 3 16.93 -1.96 -19.09
C TRP A 3 16.92 -0.61 -19.86
N GLY A 4 17.70 -0.51 -20.93
CA GLY A 4 17.93 0.74 -21.67
C GLY A 4 16.96 1.11 -22.79
N LYS A 5 15.94 0.31 -23.13
CA LYS A 5 15.14 0.52 -24.36
C LYS A 5 13.66 0.87 -24.19
N ILE A 6 13.17 1.18 -23.01
CA ILE A 6 11.75 1.52 -22.78
C ILE A 6 11.48 3.02 -22.64
N ASN A 7 12.51 3.86 -22.45
CA ASN A 7 12.31 5.30 -22.22
C ASN A 7 12.22 6.19 -23.48
N ASP A 8 12.48 5.65 -24.67
CA ASP A 8 12.50 6.48 -25.91
C ASP A 8 11.14 6.64 -26.61
N PHE A 9 10.08 5.96 -26.11
CA PHE A 9 8.76 6.00 -26.77
C PHE A 9 7.80 7.08 -26.24
N LEU A 10 8.12 7.73 -25.14
CA LEU A 10 7.22 8.72 -24.50
C LEU A 10 7.55 10.19 -24.73
N ASN A 11 8.65 10.50 -25.39
CA ASN A 11 9.10 11.91 -25.58
C ASN A 11 8.91 12.49 -26.98
N LYS A 12 8.14 11.85 -27.87
CA LYS A 12 7.94 12.32 -29.25
C LYS A 12 6.51 12.74 -29.56
N LYS A 13 5.90 13.60 -28.72
CA LYS A 13 4.69 14.36 -29.09
C LYS A 13 4.52 15.62 -28.24
N LYS A 14 5.37 16.61 -28.45
CA LYS A 14 5.09 18.02 -28.12
C LYS A 14 5.84 18.89 -29.14
N GLY A 15 5.08 19.46 -30.06
CA GLY A 15 5.55 20.52 -30.93
C GLY A 15 4.46 21.01 -31.85
N SER A 16 4.13 22.31 -31.69
CA SER A 16 3.44 23.24 -32.62
C SER A 16 1.94 22.95 -32.88
N GLU A 17 1.02 23.89 -32.82
CA GLU A 17 1.07 25.30 -33.30
C GLU A 17 -0.10 26.09 -32.72
N SER A 18 0.18 27.32 -32.35
CA SER A 18 -0.77 28.40 -32.09
C SER A 18 -1.19 29.03 -33.41
N LYS A 19 -2.49 29.29 -33.63
CA LYS A 19 -2.98 30.40 -34.46
C LYS A 19 -4.43 30.77 -34.12
N GLU A 20 -4.54 31.99 -33.62
CA GLU A 20 -5.38 33.14 -33.98
C GLU A 20 -6.91 33.06 -34.03
N LEU A 21 -7.44 34.01 -33.29
CA LEU A 21 -8.76 34.60 -33.26
C LEU A 21 -9.40 34.83 -34.64
N SER A 22 -10.70 34.56 -34.76
CA SER A 22 -11.59 35.48 -35.47
C SER A 22 -13.03 35.39 -34.95
N THR A 23 -13.50 36.57 -34.64
CA THR A 23 -14.82 37.02 -34.21
C THR A 23 -15.83 36.82 -35.32
N VAL A 24 -16.96 36.17 -35.06
CA VAL A 24 -18.17 36.34 -35.90
C VAL A 24 -19.42 36.42 -35.02
N LYS A 25 -20.24 37.46 -35.35
CA LYS A 25 -21.45 37.90 -34.72
C LYS A 25 -22.64 36.92 -34.87
N PRO A 26 -23.74 37.08 -34.09
CA PRO A 26 -24.86 36.18 -34.04
C PRO A 26 -25.89 36.41 -35.16
N LEU A 27 -26.43 35.33 -35.71
CA LEU A 27 -27.64 35.35 -36.53
C LEU A 27 -28.77 34.69 -35.77
N ASN A 28 -29.81 35.49 -35.53
CA ASN A 28 -31.15 35.01 -35.13
C ASN A 28 -31.71 34.12 -36.22
N ASN A 29 -32.28 32.98 -35.86
CA ASN A 29 -33.37 32.40 -36.63
C ASN A 29 -34.31 31.59 -35.72
N THR A 30 -35.57 31.96 -35.89
CA THR A 30 -36.81 31.49 -35.26
C THR A 30 -37.20 30.09 -35.68
N ASN A 31 -37.57 29.29 -34.71
CA ASN A 31 -38.54 28.15 -34.60
C ASN A 31 -38.95 27.29 -35.83
N PRO A 32 -39.23 25.99 -35.64
CA PRO A 32 -40.45 25.57 -34.96
C PRO A 32 -40.31 24.38 -33.98
N SER A 33 -41.28 24.36 -33.07
CA SER A 33 -41.52 23.39 -31.99
C SER A 33 -41.62 21.94 -32.47
N ILE A 34 -40.84 21.05 -31.90
CA ILE A 34 -41.00 19.59 -31.95
C ILE A 34 -41.36 19.13 -30.53
N PRO A 35 -42.37 18.24 -30.31
CA PRO A 35 -42.82 17.86 -28.99
C PRO A 35 -41.75 17.03 -28.26
N GLU A 36 -41.35 17.50 -27.08
CA GLU A 36 -40.53 16.76 -26.14
C GLU A 36 -41.23 15.47 -25.69
N LYS A 37 -40.78 14.34 -26.23
CA LYS A 37 -40.97 13.07 -25.55
C LYS A 37 -40.01 13.08 -24.35
N GLY A 38 -40.58 13.23 -23.16
CA GLY A 38 -39.87 13.18 -21.91
C GLY A 38 -39.02 11.90 -21.78
N ASN A 39 -37.73 12.03 -22.02
CA ASN A 39 -36.77 11.04 -21.55
C ASN A 39 -36.68 11.23 -20.03
N VAL A 40 -37.40 10.39 -19.30
CA VAL A 40 -37.16 10.17 -17.87
C VAL A 40 -35.75 9.60 -17.77
N ILE A 41 -34.77 10.47 -17.55
CA ILE A 41 -33.43 10.06 -17.10
C ILE A 41 -33.64 9.52 -15.68
N THR A 42 -33.90 8.22 -15.59
CA THR A 42 -33.79 7.49 -14.34
C THR A 42 -32.37 7.71 -13.89
N LYS A 43 -32.16 8.52 -12.84
CA LYS A 43 -30.91 8.61 -12.12
C LYS A 43 -30.66 7.21 -11.54
N GLN A 44 -29.95 6.38 -12.31
CA GLN A 44 -29.38 5.14 -11.79
C GLN A 44 -28.44 5.56 -10.68
N ASN A 45 -28.83 5.24 -9.46
CA ASN A 45 -27.93 5.34 -8.30
C ASN A 45 -26.65 4.57 -8.69
N PRO A 46 -25.46 5.18 -8.68
CA PRO A 46 -24.24 4.50 -9.09
C PRO A 46 -24.10 3.28 -8.18
N GLN A 47 -24.30 2.10 -8.74
CA GLN A 47 -24.14 0.84 -8.05
C GLN A 47 -22.64 0.74 -7.73
N ILE A 48 -22.30 0.96 -6.46
CA ILE A 48 -20.90 0.88 -6.00
C ILE A 48 -20.41 -0.54 -6.25
N ASP A 49 -19.29 -0.66 -6.97
CA ASP A 49 -18.63 -1.96 -7.22
C ASP A 49 -18.32 -2.62 -5.87
N PRO A 50 -18.85 -3.81 -5.56
CA PRO A 50 -18.58 -4.51 -4.28
C PRO A 50 -17.10 -4.70 -3.98
N ILE A 51 -16.24 -4.75 -5.01
CA ILE A 51 -14.78 -4.83 -4.86
C ILE A 51 -14.23 -3.49 -4.37
N GLU A 52 -14.79 -2.38 -4.84
CA GLU A 52 -14.38 -1.05 -4.38
C GLU A 52 -14.83 -0.77 -2.95
N GLU A 53 -16.01 -1.25 -2.58
CA GLU A 53 -16.49 -1.19 -1.20
C GLU A 53 -15.61 -2.04 -0.26
N LYS A 54 -15.21 -3.24 -0.69
CA LYS A 54 -14.33 -4.13 0.08
C LYS A 54 -12.92 -3.56 0.26
N TYR A 55 -12.39 -2.88 -0.75
CA TYR A 55 -11.05 -2.30 -0.76
C TYR A 55 -11.13 -0.79 -0.99
N PRO A 56 -11.59 0.00 0.00
CA PRO A 56 -11.66 1.45 -0.13
C PRO A 56 -10.26 2.05 -0.17
N PHE A 57 -10.11 3.18 -0.87
CA PHE A 57 -8.89 3.97 -0.72
C PHE A 57 -8.81 4.53 0.69
N PRO A 58 -7.63 4.48 1.33
CA PRO A 58 -7.43 5.10 2.63
C PRO A 58 -7.70 6.60 2.58
N ASP A 59 -8.40 7.12 3.58
CA ASP A 59 -8.56 8.56 3.78
C ASP A 59 -7.26 9.13 4.39
N PHE A 60 -6.49 9.82 3.57
CA PHE A 60 -5.22 10.40 3.97
C PHE A 60 -5.42 11.83 4.47
N LYS A 61 -5.38 12.01 5.78
CA LYS A 61 -5.38 13.34 6.38
C LYS A 61 -4.13 14.13 5.97
N PRO A 62 -4.17 15.47 5.90
CA PRO A 62 -2.97 16.29 5.74
C PRO A 62 -1.90 15.94 6.79
N ILE A 63 -0.61 16.00 6.41
CA ILE A 63 0.47 15.62 7.33
C ILE A 63 0.48 16.51 8.59
N GLU A 64 0.10 17.76 8.43
CA GLU A 64 -0.01 18.73 9.52
C GLU A 64 -0.97 18.24 10.62
N ASN A 65 -2.08 17.60 10.23
CA ASN A 65 -3.04 17.02 11.18
C ASN A 65 -2.44 15.81 11.92
N LEU A 66 -1.60 15.00 11.25
CA LEU A 66 -0.97 13.82 11.84
C LEU A 66 0.10 14.21 12.88
N VAL A 67 0.80 15.32 12.65
CA VAL A 67 1.85 15.84 13.53
C VAL A 67 1.39 17.03 14.38
N GLY A 68 0.07 17.24 14.51
CA GLY A 68 -0.53 18.30 15.32
C GLY A 68 0.01 19.68 15.00
N ASN A 69 0.01 20.06 13.73
CA ASN A 69 0.63 21.29 13.21
C ASN A 69 2.10 21.42 13.65
N TRP A 70 2.85 20.33 13.55
CA TRP A 70 4.28 20.24 13.92
C TRP A 70 4.58 20.42 15.40
N LYS A 71 3.58 20.26 16.28
CA LYS A 71 3.72 20.33 17.74
C LYS A 71 3.73 18.96 18.43
N LYS A 72 3.35 17.88 17.69
CA LYS A 72 3.25 16.52 18.22
C LYS A 72 3.83 15.51 17.24
N ILE A 73 5.15 15.56 17.09
CA ILE A 73 5.86 14.63 16.21
C ILE A 73 6.05 13.30 16.96
N PRO A 74 5.61 12.15 16.39
CA PRO A 74 5.76 10.87 17.06
C PRO A 74 7.23 10.47 17.23
N ASN A 75 7.54 9.73 18.31
CA ASN A 75 8.90 9.24 18.55
C ASN A 75 9.44 8.33 17.44
N SER A 76 8.56 7.61 16.76
CA SER A 76 8.91 6.79 15.58
C SER A 76 9.45 7.59 14.39
N ALA A 77 9.31 8.92 14.41
CA ALA A 77 9.92 9.81 13.41
C ALA A 77 11.42 10.06 13.68
N PHE A 78 11.97 9.56 14.77
CA PHE A 78 13.34 9.73 15.20
C PHE A 78 14.04 8.39 15.45
N PRO A 79 15.40 8.30 15.37
CA PRO A 79 16.31 9.35 14.90
C PRO A 79 16.23 9.56 13.38
N ARG A 80 16.56 10.78 12.91
CA ARG A 80 16.50 11.11 11.48
C ARG A 80 17.62 12.08 11.08
N GLN A 81 18.25 11.81 9.93
CA GLN A 81 19.21 12.74 9.35
C GLN A 81 18.49 13.96 8.78
N VAL A 82 18.99 15.15 9.11
CA VAL A 82 18.49 16.45 8.63
C VAL A 82 19.64 17.36 8.22
N THR A 83 19.34 18.31 7.34
CA THR A 83 20.26 19.37 6.94
C THR A 83 19.87 20.66 7.67
N VAL A 84 20.82 21.30 8.34
CA VAL A 84 20.56 22.60 8.98
C VAL A 84 20.60 23.72 7.93
N LYS A 85 19.59 24.60 7.94
CA LYS A 85 19.49 25.75 7.03
C LYS A 85 20.24 26.98 7.56
N VAL A 86 20.42 27.02 8.87
CA VAL A 86 21.11 28.12 9.55
C VAL A 86 22.26 27.58 10.42
N LYS A 87 23.13 28.47 10.90
CA LYS A 87 24.21 28.12 11.84
C LYS A 87 23.62 27.66 13.17
N ALA A 88 24.01 26.46 13.64
CA ALA A 88 23.58 25.89 14.92
C ALA A 88 24.75 25.60 15.83
N LYS A 89 24.48 25.26 17.11
CA LYS A 89 25.49 24.90 18.08
C LYS A 89 25.22 23.55 18.72
N TYR A 90 26.29 22.82 18.93
CA TYR A 90 26.30 21.69 19.85
C TYR A 90 26.87 22.13 21.20
N ILE A 91 26.33 21.55 22.27
CA ILE A 91 26.82 21.71 23.63
C ILE A 91 27.39 20.38 24.09
N PHE A 92 28.60 20.38 24.58
CA PHE A 92 29.25 19.19 25.09
C PHE A 92 28.67 18.80 26.45
N ALA A 93 28.66 17.51 26.75
CA ALA A 93 28.18 17.00 28.01
C ALA A 93 28.91 17.69 29.19
N GLY A 94 28.15 18.07 30.21
CA GLY A 94 28.71 18.79 31.39
C GLY A 94 29.08 20.26 31.16
N GLY A 95 28.71 20.84 30.01
CA GLY A 95 28.99 22.26 29.72
C GLY A 95 30.46 22.57 29.39
N ALA A 96 31.25 21.56 29.09
CA ALA A 96 32.72 21.68 28.85
C ALA A 96 33.08 22.44 27.57
N GLY A 97 32.10 22.95 26.83
CA GLY A 97 32.32 23.72 25.60
C GLY A 97 31.19 23.56 24.58
N SER A 98 31.37 24.18 23.44
CA SER A 98 30.42 24.11 22.33
C SER A 98 31.17 24.02 20.98
N SER A 99 30.52 23.42 19.99
CA SER A 99 30.95 23.38 18.61
C SER A 99 29.88 23.95 17.71
N THR A 100 30.29 24.58 16.60
CA THR A 100 29.37 25.22 15.66
C THR A 100 29.16 24.31 14.47
N ILE A 101 27.90 24.21 14.03
CA ILE A 101 27.48 23.56 12.79
C ILE A 101 27.17 24.66 11.77
N PRO A 102 27.89 24.75 10.64
CA PRO A 102 27.53 25.69 9.59
C PRO A 102 26.26 25.27 8.88
N ALA A 103 25.55 26.24 8.27
CA ALA A 103 24.42 25.95 7.38
C ALA A 103 24.82 24.99 6.25
N GLY A 104 23.86 24.17 5.78
CA GLY A 104 24.07 23.16 4.75
C GLY A 104 24.67 21.84 5.24
N ARG A 105 25.05 21.73 6.53
CA ARG A 105 25.61 20.48 7.09
C ARG A 105 24.53 19.55 7.59
N LYS A 106 24.78 18.26 7.42
CA LYS A 106 23.91 17.20 7.93
C LYS A 106 24.17 16.96 9.42
N THR A 107 23.10 16.71 10.15
CA THR A 107 23.09 16.32 11.57
C THR A 107 21.99 15.29 11.79
N THR A 108 21.94 14.70 12.99
CA THR A 108 20.88 13.74 13.35
C THR A 108 19.91 14.39 14.32
N ALA A 109 18.64 14.53 13.93
CA ALA A 109 17.56 14.85 14.84
C ALA A 109 17.22 13.62 15.66
N LEU A 110 17.26 13.73 16.99
CA LEU A 110 17.04 12.63 17.94
C LEU A 110 15.66 12.64 18.56
N SER A 111 15.07 13.81 18.74
CA SER A 111 13.77 14.01 19.33
C SER A 111 13.28 15.43 19.06
N PHE A 112 12.06 15.71 19.49
CA PHE A 112 11.42 16.99 19.35
C PHE A 112 10.94 17.50 20.72
N SER A 113 11.08 18.79 20.99
CA SER A 113 10.63 19.43 22.21
C SER A 113 10.14 20.84 21.91
N GLY A 114 8.84 21.05 22.07
CA GLY A 114 8.18 22.34 21.76
C GLY A 114 8.12 22.63 20.27
N ASP A 115 9.05 23.44 19.78
CA ASP A 115 9.25 23.80 18.37
C ASP A 115 10.70 23.51 17.90
N HIS A 116 11.49 22.89 18.77
CA HIS A 116 12.90 22.59 18.54
C HIS A 116 13.14 21.11 18.33
N LEU A 117 14.03 20.82 17.39
CA LEU A 117 14.68 19.52 17.25
C LEU A 117 15.87 19.44 18.19
N ILE A 118 15.99 18.33 18.91
CA ILE A 118 17.21 17.97 19.62
C ILE A 118 18.11 17.28 18.61
N ILE A 119 19.25 17.88 18.33
CA ILE A 119 20.18 17.41 17.30
C ILE A 119 21.49 16.89 17.90
N ALA A 120 22.14 15.98 17.19
CA ALA A 120 23.45 15.43 17.56
C ALA A 120 24.28 15.09 16.31
N PRO A 121 25.60 14.98 16.39
CA PRO A 121 26.43 14.53 15.28
C PRO A 121 26.07 13.12 14.78
N SER A 122 25.63 12.25 15.68
CA SER A 122 25.10 10.91 15.37
C SER A 122 24.10 10.49 16.46
N ALA A 123 23.34 9.42 16.20
CA ALA A 123 22.36 8.90 17.15
C ALA A 123 22.97 8.47 18.49
N GLN A 124 24.21 7.99 18.48
CA GLN A 124 24.93 7.50 19.67
C GLN A 124 25.74 8.59 20.37
N SER A 125 25.89 9.77 19.77
CA SER A 125 26.66 10.86 20.36
C SER A 125 26.01 11.34 21.66
N LYS A 126 26.85 11.70 22.64
CA LYS A 126 26.41 12.37 23.88
C LYS A 126 26.31 13.88 23.74
N ILE A 127 26.84 14.44 22.64
CA ILE A 127 26.80 15.86 22.32
C ILE A 127 25.38 16.20 21.82
N ARG A 128 24.82 17.30 22.28
CA ARG A 128 23.46 17.74 21.93
C ARG A 128 23.46 19.20 21.50
N GLY A 129 22.53 19.52 20.62
CA GLY A 129 22.17 20.87 20.26
C GLY A 129 20.67 21.03 20.13
N GLN A 130 20.20 22.23 20.02
CA GLN A 130 18.80 22.54 19.73
C GLN A 130 18.73 23.46 18.53
N ILE A 131 17.75 23.25 17.67
CA ILE A 131 17.50 24.07 16.49
C ILE A 131 16.00 24.09 16.22
N LEU A 132 15.47 25.22 15.77
CA LEU A 132 14.07 25.30 15.34
C LEU A 132 13.83 24.32 14.19
N ILE A 133 12.69 23.65 14.19
CA ILE A 133 12.33 22.71 13.14
C ILE A 133 12.36 23.37 11.75
N ASP A 134 11.96 24.66 11.66
CA ASP A 134 11.93 25.43 10.42
C ASP A 134 13.32 25.79 9.88
N ASP A 135 14.31 25.76 10.76
CA ASP A 135 15.72 25.98 10.43
C ASP A 135 16.39 24.70 9.88
N THR A 136 15.60 23.67 9.59
CA THR A 136 16.06 22.40 9.01
C THR A 136 15.17 21.97 7.84
N ASP A 137 15.60 20.96 7.11
CA ASP A 137 14.80 20.28 6.08
C ASP A 137 13.90 19.16 6.64
N TYR A 138 13.69 19.09 7.95
CA TYR A 138 12.93 18.01 8.60
C TYR A 138 11.50 17.90 8.07
N LYS A 139 10.79 19.03 7.92
CA LYS A 139 9.41 19.06 7.41
C LYS A 139 9.33 18.57 5.98
N GLU A 140 10.26 18.97 5.13
CA GLU A 140 10.34 18.56 3.73
C GLU A 140 10.63 17.06 3.59
N ILE A 141 11.53 16.53 4.41
CA ILE A 141 11.84 15.09 4.46
C ILE A 141 10.59 14.30 4.83
N LEU A 142 9.93 14.67 5.93
CA LEU A 142 8.75 13.95 6.42
C LEU A 142 7.58 14.07 5.44
N GLY A 143 7.38 15.24 4.84
CA GLY A 143 6.39 15.47 3.79
C GLY A 143 6.63 14.61 2.56
N SER A 144 7.88 14.49 2.11
CA SER A 144 8.27 13.64 0.98
C SER A 144 8.01 12.17 1.28
N GLU A 145 8.35 11.69 2.48
CA GLU A 145 8.06 10.32 2.89
C GLU A 145 6.57 10.04 2.97
N TYR A 146 5.79 11.02 3.45
CA TYR A 146 4.33 10.88 3.48
C TYR A 146 3.73 10.77 2.08
N VAL A 147 4.21 11.54 1.10
CA VAL A 147 3.78 11.41 -0.29
C VAL A 147 4.11 10.02 -0.84
N LYS A 148 5.33 9.52 -0.61
CA LYS A 148 5.74 8.16 -1.01
C LYS A 148 4.84 7.10 -0.36
N TYR A 149 4.56 7.24 0.93
CA TYR A 149 3.68 6.36 1.68
C TYR A 149 2.25 6.32 1.09
N LYS A 150 1.64 7.50 0.83
CA LYS A 150 0.31 7.60 0.21
C LYS A 150 0.27 6.89 -1.16
N ASN A 151 1.28 7.12 -1.99
CA ASN A 151 1.35 6.52 -3.33
C ASN A 151 1.50 5.00 -3.26
N ARG A 152 2.32 4.48 -2.33
CA ARG A 152 2.45 3.06 -2.09
C ARG A 152 1.11 2.44 -1.65
N LYS A 153 0.43 3.03 -0.67
CA LYS A 153 -0.88 2.54 -0.18
C LYS A 153 -1.96 2.57 -1.25
N ARG A 154 -2.01 3.60 -2.09
CA ARG A 154 -2.92 3.64 -3.24
C ARG A 154 -2.63 2.52 -4.24
N LYS A 155 -1.36 2.28 -4.56
CA LYS A 155 -0.95 1.18 -5.44
C LYS A 155 -1.34 -0.18 -4.86
N GLU A 156 -1.13 -0.41 -3.57
CA GLU A 156 -1.53 -1.63 -2.86
C GLU A 156 -3.04 -1.89 -3.04
N VAL A 157 -3.89 -0.89 -2.77
CA VAL A 157 -5.35 -1.02 -2.95
C VAL A 157 -5.71 -1.33 -4.40
N MET A 158 -5.10 -0.65 -5.37
CA MET A 158 -5.36 -0.94 -6.79
C MET A 158 -5.01 -2.38 -7.17
N THR A 159 -3.88 -2.88 -6.70
CA THR A 159 -3.45 -4.27 -6.93
C THR A 159 -4.42 -5.26 -6.26
N GLN A 160 -4.86 -4.99 -5.02
CA GLN A 160 -5.86 -5.80 -4.33
C GLN A 160 -7.19 -5.85 -5.08
N ARG A 161 -7.68 -4.69 -5.58
CA ARG A 161 -8.89 -4.63 -6.43
C ARG A 161 -8.73 -5.44 -7.71
N GLN A 162 -7.59 -5.30 -8.38
CA GLN A 162 -7.28 -6.07 -9.61
C GLN A 162 -7.26 -7.58 -9.30
N ARG A 163 -6.59 -8.00 -8.24
CA ARG A 163 -6.56 -9.40 -7.80
C ARG A 163 -7.96 -9.91 -7.48
N ALA A 164 -8.79 -9.13 -6.78
CA ALA A 164 -10.16 -9.50 -6.47
C ALA A 164 -11.03 -9.68 -7.73
N ARG A 165 -10.85 -8.82 -8.75
CA ARG A 165 -11.53 -8.96 -10.04
C ARG A 165 -11.09 -10.22 -10.79
N LEU A 166 -9.80 -10.55 -10.77
CA LEU A 166 -9.30 -11.80 -11.36
C LEU A 166 -9.88 -13.04 -10.68
N ILE A 167 -9.99 -13.01 -9.34
CA ILE A 167 -10.63 -14.07 -8.56
C ILE A 167 -12.10 -14.22 -8.96
N ALA A 168 -12.86 -13.14 -8.98
CA ALA A 168 -14.28 -13.14 -9.36
C ALA A 168 -14.48 -13.70 -10.78
N ALA A 169 -13.71 -13.22 -11.74
CA ALA A 169 -13.79 -13.70 -13.13
C ALA A 169 -13.40 -15.19 -13.27
N ALA A 170 -12.43 -15.68 -12.48
CA ALA A 170 -12.08 -17.09 -12.47
C ALA A 170 -13.18 -17.95 -11.84
N GLU A 171 -13.85 -17.46 -10.80
CA GLU A 171 -14.99 -18.15 -10.17
C GLU A 171 -16.20 -18.24 -11.10
N GLU A 172 -16.53 -17.17 -11.84
CA GLU A 172 -17.60 -17.18 -12.85
C GLU A 172 -17.33 -18.18 -13.98
N LYS A 173 -16.12 -18.23 -14.50
CA LYS A 173 -15.73 -19.20 -15.53
C LYS A 173 -15.87 -20.63 -15.04
N ASN A 174 -15.43 -20.93 -13.81
CA ASN A 174 -15.53 -22.27 -13.23
C ASN A 174 -17.00 -22.70 -12.97
N PHE A 175 -17.91 -21.75 -12.77
CA PHE A 175 -19.33 -22.05 -12.60
C PHE A 175 -20.01 -22.41 -13.92
N ASN A 176 -19.65 -21.76 -15.02
CA ASN A 176 -20.27 -21.93 -16.34
C ASN A 176 -19.73 -23.12 -17.15
N THR A 177 -18.71 -23.82 -16.67
CA THR A 177 -18.04 -24.85 -17.51
C THR A 177 -17.83 -26.15 -16.71
N GLN A 178 -18.80 -27.05 -16.78
CA GLN A 178 -18.65 -28.44 -16.30
C GLN A 178 -17.67 -29.28 -17.16
N SER A 179 -17.14 -28.72 -18.26
CA SER A 179 -16.23 -29.43 -19.14
C SER A 179 -15.20 -28.47 -19.73
N ILE A 180 -14.06 -28.25 -19.05
CA ILE A 180 -12.90 -27.62 -19.67
C ILE A 180 -11.71 -28.55 -19.62
N PRO A 181 -11.02 -28.78 -20.78
CA PRO A 181 -9.71 -29.40 -20.80
C PRO A 181 -8.69 -28.50 -20.09
N SER A 182 -7.73 -29.09 -19.48
CA SER A 182 -6.50 -28.65 -18.80
C SER A 182 -5.88 -27.28 -19.12
N GLN A 183 -6.66 -26.20 -19.24
CA GLN A 183 -6.08 -24.87 -19.29
C GLN A 183 -5.88 -24.36 -17.85
N SER A 184 -4.68 -23.91 -17.58
CA SER A 184 -4.13 -23.50 -16.30
C SER A 184 -5.05 -22.53 -15.53
N VAL A 185 -5.81 -23.05 -14.56
CA VAL A 185 -6.47 -22.23 -13.57
C VAL A 185 -5.39 -21.58 -12.71
N THR A 186 -5.22 -20.29 -12.85
CA THR A 186 -4.20 -19.54 -12.11
C THR A 186 -4.63 -19.23 -10.68
N ILE A 187 -5.96 -19.20 -10.41
CA ILE A 187 -6.51 -18.95 -9.08
C ILE A 187 -7.91 -19.56 -8.94
N ALA A 188 -8.17 -20.28 -7.84
CA ALA A 188 -9.50 -20.82 -7.54
C ALA A 188 -9.70 -21.03 -6.04
N THR A 189 -10.90 -20.71 -5.54
CA THR A 189 -11.27 -20.99 -4.14
C THR A 189 -11.46 -22.49 -3.91
N ALA A 190 -10.74 -23.05 -2.94
CA ALA A 190 -10.69 -24.49 -2.70
C ALA A 190 -12.09 -25.13 -2.47
N SER A 191 -12.98 -24.45 -1.74
CA SER A 191 -14.34 -24.94 -1.49
C SER A 191 -15.26 -24.96 -2.73
N LYS A 192 -14.87 -24.27 -3.79
CA LYS A 192 -15.61 -24.23 -5.06
C LYS A 192 -15.03 -25.13 -6.15
N LEU A 193 -13.91 -25.83 -5.85
CA LEU A 193 -13.27 -26.73 -6.79
C LEU A 193 -13.99 -28.10 -6.84
N PRO A 194 -14.12 -28.73 -8.03
CA PRO A 194 -14.54 -30.12 -8.15
C PRO A 194 -13.57 -31.07 -7.42
N LYS A 195 -14.08 -32.15 -6.84
CA LYS A 195 -13.26 -33.15 -6.11
C LYS A 195 -12.07 -33.68 -6.94
N ALA A 196 -12.27 -33.92 -8.22
CA ALA A 196 -11.20 -34.39 -9.12
C ALA A 196 -10.05 -33.38 -9.21
N ARG A 197 -10.36 -32.07 -9.29
CA ARG A 197 -9.35 -30.99 -9.30
C ARG A 197 -8.64 -30.84 -7.96
N ILE A 198 -9.36 -31.01 -6.89
CA ILE A 198 -8.76 -31.01 -5.54
C ILE A 198 -7.71 -32.11 -5.46
N ALA A 199 -8.06 -33.35 -5.85
CA ALA A 199 -7.13 -34.48 -5.82
C ALA A 199 -5.88 -34.25 -6.72
N GLU A 200 -6.05 -33.64 -7.90
CA GLU A 200 -4.94 -33.27 -8.78
C GLU A 200 -3.99 -32.27 -8.07
N TYR A 201 -4.54 -31.22 -7.45
CA TYR A 201 -3.74 -30.21 -6.78
C TYR A 201 -3.10 -30.75 -5.51
N GLU A 202 -3.81 -31.57 -4.72
CA GLU A 202 -3.26 -32.20 -3.54
C GLU A 202 -2.06 -33.12 -3.87
N ASN A 203 -2.10 -33.80 -5.00
CA ASN A 203 -0.97 -34.62 -5.47
C ASN A 203 0.27 -33.76 -5.84
N ARG A 204 0.07 -32.50 -6.22
CA ARG A 204 1.16 -31.59 -6.65
C ARG A 204 1.75 -30.78 -5.50
N ILE A 205 0.91 -30.32 -4.56
CA ILE A 205 1.30 -29.31 -3.57
C ILE A 205 0.91 -29.71 -2.13
N GLY A 206 0.46 -30.92 -1.90
CA GLY A 206 0.01 -31.39 -0.60
C GLY A 206 -1.46 -31.12 -0.32
N LYS A 207 -1.96 -31.63 0.80
CA LYS A 207 -3.38 -31.54 1.18
C LYS A 207 -3.84 -30.10 1.40
N ILE A 208 -5.14 -29.86 1.14
CA ILE A 208 -5.75 -28.55 1.47
C ILE A 208 -5.56 -28.26 2.96
N PRO A 209 -5.01 -27.09 3.34
CA PRO A 209 -4.86 -26.71 4.75
C PRO A 209 -6.19 -26.69 5.48
N LYS A 210 -6.24 -27.35 6.65
CA LYS A 210 -7.47 -27.47 7.45
C LYS A 210 -7.73 -26.21 8.28
N ARG A 211 -9.01 -25.83 8.36
CA ARG A 211 -9.49 -24.83 9.33
C ARG A 211 -9.87 -25.51 10.65
N GLY A 212 -9.61 -24.82 11.74
CA GLY A 212 -10.17 -25.15 13.04
C GLY A 212 -11.65 -24.75 13.13
N ASN A 213 -12.31 -25.16 14.21
CA ASN A 213 -13.69 -24.77 14.49
C ASN A 213 -13.85 -23.26 14.74
N ASP A 214 -12.76 -22.59 15.08
CA ASP A 214 -12.64 -21.13 15.23
C ASP A 214 -12.46 -20.38 13.90
N GLY A 215 -12.52 -21.09 12.76
CA GLY A 215 -12.34 -20.53 11.42
C GLY A 215 -10.89 -20.22 11.04
N ARG A 216 -9.91 -20.42 11.94
CA ARG A 216 -8.50 -20.17 11.69
C ARG A 216 -7.86 -21.31 10.91
N VAL A 217 -6.91 -21.00 10.05
CA VAL A 217 -6.14 -22.02 9.31
C VAL A 217 -5.00 -22.51 10.20
N ARG A 218 -5.04 -23.78 10.64
CA ARG A 218 -4.09 -24.33 11.61
C ARG A 218 -2.62 -24.15 11.20
N LEU A 219 -2.33 -24.37 9.92
CA LEU A 219 -0.96 -24.26 9.40
C LEU A 219 -0.44 -22.83 9.52
N MET A 220 -1.28 -21.83 9.18
CA MET A 220 -0.94 -20.41 9.32
C MET A 220 -0.77 -20.01 10.79
N VAL A 221 -1.63 -20.53 11.68
CA VAL A 221 -1.49 -20.31 13.14
C VAL A 221 -0.15 -20.84 13.64
N SER A 222 0.24 -22.06 13.23
CA SER A 222 1.53 -22.65 13.63
C SER A 222 2.72 -21.81 13.14
N SER A 223 2.68 -21.32 11.91
CA SER A 223 3.71 -20.45 11.34
C SER A 223 3.86 -19.15 12.13
N LEU A 224 2.73 -18.47 12.42
CA LEU A 224 2.73 -17.22 13.21
C LEU A 224 3.23 -17.45 14.66
N MET A 225 2.84 -18.56 15.29
CA MET A 225 3.33 -18.91 16.64
C MET A 225 4.80 -19.33 16.62
N GLY A 226 5.29 -19.87 15.53
CA GLY A 226 6.71 -20.21 15.30
C GLY A 226 7.61 -18.99 15.10
N GLY A 227 7.02 -17.79 14.93
CA GLY A 227 7.78 -16.55 14.73
C GLY A 227 8.39 -16.40 13.34
N GLU A 228 7.83 -17.11 12.34
CA GLU A 228 8.29 -17.00 10.94
C GLU A 228 8.04 -15.59 10.36
N VAL A 229 7.09 -14.85 10.92
CA VAL A 229 6.86 -13.42 10.64
C VAL A 229 6.68 -12.66 11.95
N SER A 230 7.28 -11.50 12.03
CA SER A 230 7.25 -10.66 13.23
C SER A 230 6.16 -9.59 13.23
N GLU A 231 5.71 -9.17 12.05
CA GLU A 231 4.71 -8.10 11.91
C GLU A 231 3.29 -8.57 12.24
N ILE A 232 2.95 -9.82 11.92
CA ILE A 232 1.59 -10.34 12.09
C ILE A 232 1.43 -10.98 13.47
N LYS A 233 0.65 -10.36 14.34
CA LYS A 233 0.31 -10.94 15.64
C LYS A 233 -1.06 -11.62 15.57
N LEU A 234 -1.13 -12.84 16.06
CA LEU A 234 -2.32 -13.68 15.98
C LEU A 234 -3.58 -13.03 16.58
N ASN A 235 -3.42 -12.26 17.66
CA ASN A 235 -4.49 -11.54 18.34
C ASN A 235 -4.93 -10.25 17.63
N GLU A 236 -4.16 -9.78 16.65
CA GLU A 236 -4.46 -8.55 15.87
C GLU A 236 -5.15 -8.88 14.53
N ILE A 237 -5.27 -10.17 14.18
CA ILE A 237 -5.95 -10.60 12.96
C ILE A 237 -7.46 -10.40 13.12
N SER A 238 -8.02 -9.53 12.29
CA SER A 238 -9.45 -9.21 12.26
C SER A 238 -10.25 -10.12 11.32
N HIS A 239 -9.62 -10.69 10.30
CA HIS A 239 -10.29 -11.53 9.32
C HIS A 239 -9.38 -12.62 8.75
N TRP A 240 -9.96 -13.82 8.54
CA TRP A 240 -9.32 -14.98 7.90
C TRP A 240 -10.02 -15.26 6.57
N GLY A 241 -9.36 -14.98 5.47
CA GLY A 241 -9.88 -15.19 4.11
C GLY A 241 -9.90 -16.67 3.68
N PRO A 242 -10.57 -17.02 2.59
CA PRO A 242 -10.69 -18.41 2.13
C PRO A 242 -9.35 -18.99 1.67
N ILE A 243 -9.26 -20.34 1.73
CA ILE A 243 -8.14 -21.06 1.10
C ILE A 243 -8.36 -21.09 -0.41
N ARG A 244 -7.30 -20.81 -1.17
CA ARG A 244 -7.30 -20.84 -2.63
C ARG A 244 -6.14 -21.66 -3.16
N TYR A 245 -6.32 -22.20 -4.34
CA TYR A 245 -5.21 -22.62 -5.20
C TYR A 245 -4.77 -21.40 -6.00
N GLU A 246 -3.50 -21.05 -5.96
CA GLU A 246 -2.94 -19.93 -6.72
C GLU A 246 -1.57 -20.30 -7.30
N ILE A 247 -1.27 -19.74 -8.47
CA ILE A 247 0.07 -19.76 -9.04
C ILE A 247 0.73 -18.41 -8.73
N VAL A 248 1.77 -18.44 -7.92
CA VAL A 248 2.56 -17.26 -7.53
C VAL A 248 3.98 -17.48 -8.05
N ASP A 249 4.52 -16.54 -8.81
CA ASP A 249 5.83 -16.64 -9.45
C ASP A 249 6.05 -17.94 -10.23
N GLY A 250 5.00 -18.39 -10.94
CA GLY A 250 5.01 -19.61 -11.74
C GLY A 250 4.93 -20.91 -10.95
N GLN A 251 4.84 -20.86 -9.62
CA GLN A 251 4.72 -22.01 -8.74
C GLN A 251 3.33 -22.13 -8.13
N PRO A 252 2.77 -23.34 -8.03
CA PRO A 252 1.48 -23.55 -7.42
C PRO A 252 1.56 -23.63 -5.89
N TYR A 253 0.58 -23.02 -5.21
CA TYR A 253 0.43 -23.03 -3.75
C TYR A 253 -1.05 -23.14 -3.35
N TRP A 254 -1.29 -23.65 -2.16
CA TRP A 254 -2.46 -23.26 -1.39
C TRP A 254 -2.18 -21.92 -0.75
N THR A 255 -3.08 -20.96 -0.88
CA THR A 255 -2.95 -19.64 -0.25
C THR A 255 -4.07 -19.42 0.74
N GLY A 256 -3.77 -18.70 1.81
CA GLY A 256 -4.76 -18.22 2.78
C GLY A 256 -4.44 -16.77 3.12
N THR A 257 -5.44 -15.91 3.23
CA THR A 257 -5.22 -14.50 3.57
C THR A 257 -5.63 -14.19 5.00
N VAL A 258 -4.97 -13.20 5.60
CA VAL A 258 -5.34 -12.58 6.86
C VAL A 258 -5.37 -11.07 6.71
N THR A 259 -6.32 -10.42 7.42
CA THR A 259 -6.36 -8.97 7.54
C THR A 259 -6.03 -8.57 8.97
N TYR A 260 -5.13 -7.65 9.16
CA TYR A 260 -4.70 -7.11 10.45
C TYR A 260 -4.37 -5.63 10.32
N ASN A 261 -4.17 -4.95 11.43
CA ASN A 261 -3.82 -3.52 11.42
C ASN A 261 -2.31 -3.34 11.53
N THR A 262 -1.72 -2.59 10.59
CA THR A 262 -0.34 -2.11 10.71
C THR A 262 -0.33 -0.67 11.16
N THR A 263 0.51 -0.36 12.14
CA THR A 263 0.71 1.01 12.63
C THR A 263 2.02 1.55 12.08
N SER A 264 1.93 2.69 11.41
CA SER A 264 3.07 3.42 10.86
C SER A 264 3.14 4.82 11.49
N LEU A 265 4.20 5.57 11.16
CA LEU A 265 4.31 6.99 11.48
C LEU A 265 3.08 7.81 11.02
N PHE A 266 2.42 7.38 9.95
CA PHE A 266 1.31 8.09 9.30
C PHE A 266 -0.07 7.57 9.70
N GLY A 267 -0.15 6.69 10.69
CA GLY A 267 -1.41 6.15 11.21
C GLY A 267 -1.49 4.63 11.15
N THR A 268 -2.65 4.12 11.55
CA THR A 268 -2.98 2.69 11.53
C THR A 268 -3.90 2.40 10.37
N PHE A 269 -3.56 1.36 9.59
CA PHE A 269 -4.28 0.99 8.37
C PHE A 269 -4.47 -0.52 8.32
N PRO A 270 -5.63 -1.00 7.81
CA PRO A 270 -5.81 -2.41 7.54
C PRO A 270 -4.82 -2.87 6.46
N THR A 271 -4.18 -3.99 6.73
CA THR A 271 -3.21 -4.63 5.84
C THR A 271 -3.65 -6.07 5.62
N GLU A 272 -3.55 -6.54 4.39
CA GLU A 272 -3.83 -7.93 4.04
C GLU A 272 -2.55 -8.63 3.60
N ALA A 273 -2.26 -9.76 4.24
CA ALA A 273 -1.18 -10.65 3.86
C ALA A 273 -1.72 -12.03 3.48
N MET A 274 -0.98 -12.77 2.68
CA MET A 274 -1.28 -14.15 2.33
C MET A 274 -0.10 -15.06 2.67
N ALA A 275 -0.42 -16.22 3.23
CA ALA A 275 0.51 -17.31 3.39
C ALA A 275 0.55 -18.17 2.12
N LEU A 276 1.73 -18.51 1.65
CA LEU A 276 1.98 -19.49 0.61
C LEU A 276 2.22 -20.84 1.28
N MET A 277 1.35 -21.82 1.03
CA MET A 277 1.38 -23.11 1.70
C MET A 277 1.59 -24.23 0.69
N ARG A 278 2.51 -25.16 1.01
CA ARG A 278 2.82 -26.32 0.19
C ARG A 278 3.36 -27.46 1.06
N ASN A 279 2.92 -28.70 0.81
CA ASN A 279 3.37 -29.90 1.52
C ASN A 279 3.30 -29.76 3.05
N ASP A 280 2.13 -29.31 3.52
CA ASP A 280 1.82 -29.10 4.95
C ASP A 280 2.77 -28.10 5.66
N LYS A 281 3.34 -27.14 4.92
CA LYS A 281 4.17 -26.07 5.46
C LYS A 281 3.74 -24.73 4.89
N VAL A 282 3.88 -23.66 5.67
CA VAL A 282 3.94 -22.31 5.16
C VAL A 282 5.35 -22.12 4.59
N ILE A 283 5.43 -21.68 3.35
CA ILE A 283 6.70 -21.43 2.65
C ILE A 283 7.08 -19.97 2.82
N ASP A 284 6.09 -19.07 2.77
CA ASP A 284 6.32 -17.65 2.84
C ASP A 284 5.05 -16.88 3.17
N TRP A 285 5.21 -15.62 3.57
CA TRP A 285 4.14 -14.65 3.78
C TRP A 285 4.36 -13.43 2.91
N LEU A 286 3.37 -13.08 2.08
CA LEU A 286 3.44 -11.95 1.18
C LEU A 286 2.31 -10.95 1.44
N TYR A 287 2.58 -9.66 1.30
CA TYR A 287 1.53 -8.67 1.22
C TYR A 287 0.72 -8.86 -0.06
N THR A 288 -0.61 -8.90 0.04
CA THR A 288 -1.47 -9.12 -1.15
C THR A 288 -1.45 -7.96 -2.14
N GLY A 289 -1.05 -6.77 -1.70
CA GLY A 289 -0.99 -5.56 -2.52
C GLY A 289 0.34 -5.33 -3.25
N SER A 290 1.48 -5.74 -2.67
CA SER A 290 2.80 -5.54 -3.27
C SER A 290 3.48 -6.82 -3.72
N LEU A 291 3.07 -7.98 -3.17
CA LEU A 291 3.74 -9.28 -3.27
C LEU A 291 5.16 -9.28 -2.67
N GLU A 292 5.47 -8.31 -1.84
CA GLU A 292 6.69 -8.28 -1.05
C GLU A 292 6.54 -9.18 0.18
N GLU A 293 7.66 -9.74 0.68
CA GLU A 293 7.69 -10.53 1.91
C GLU A 293 7.25 -9.71 3.11
N VAL A 294 6.51 -10.33 4.01
CA VAL A 294 6.12 -9.76 5.31
C VAL A 294 7.25 -10.04 6.30
N PRO A 295 7.80 -9.02 6.98
CA PRO A 295 8.93 -9.19 7.88
C PRO A 295 8.61 -9.95 9.18
#